data_c4d48f27d44b1182e1eda72956e6b797
#
_entry.id   c4d48f27d44b1182e1eda72956e6b797
#
_cell.length_a   1.000
_cell.length_b   1.000
_cell.length_c   1.000
_cell.angle_alpha   90.00
_cell.angle_beta   90.00
_cell.angle_gamma   90.00
#
_symmetry.space_group_name_H-M   'P 1'
#
loop_
_entity.id
_entity.type
_entity.pdbx_description
1 polymer ?
#
loop_
_entity_poly.entity_id
_entity_poly.type
_entity_poly.pdbx_seq_one_letter_code
_entity_poly.pdbx_strand_id
1 'polypeptide(L)'
;FNALHGDEGENGKLQAAFDLLNICYTGSGAQGCMLAMNKSLSKQLFRTHGIPTPEAVILSESDKCRAAELCEKLGLPCVVKPASLGSSVGVSIVRTNDEFFTALDSAFSLEHTVIVEKYIKGREFAVGIVGSRVLPAIEIIPKHGFYDYKNKYQPGCTVEICPADIDSDTAERMAKATRKVFRVLGLGAYARADFMVDENGIYCLEANTPVSYTHLRAHETKANLV
;
A
#
# COMPACT_ATOMS: atom_id res chain seq x y z
N PHE A 1 -4.71 10.59 -21.02
CA PHE A 1 -4.41 10.59 -19.58
C PHE A 1 -5.45 9.75 -18.84
N ASN A 2 -5.00 8.78 -18.02
CA ASN A 2 -5.87 7.97 -17.18
C ASN A 2 -5.74 8.43 -15.72
N ALA A 3 -6.82 8.95 -15.15
CA ALA A 3 -6.92 9.43 -13.77
C ALA A 3 -8.03 8.71 -12.98
N LEU A 4 -8.42 7.51 -13.42
CA LEU A 4 -9.43 6.71 -12.75
C LEU A 4 -8.83 6.09 -11.48
N HIS A 5 -9.53 6.25 -10.38
CA HIS A 5 -9.21 5.69 -9.08
C HIS A 5 -10.18 4.58 -8.70
N GLY A 6 -9.65 3.63 -7.95
CA GLY A 6 -10.41 2.51 -7.41
C GLY A 6 -10.71 1.42 -8.44
N ASP A 7 -10.95 0.24 -7.93
CA ASP A 7 -11.38 -0.97 -8.63
C ASP A 7 -10.83 -1.13 -10.06
N GLU A 8 -11.68 -1.04 -11.07
CA GLU A 8 -11.30 -1.32 -12.47
C GLU A 8 -10.29 -0.33 -13.05
N GLY A 9 -10.20 0.89 -12.50
CA GLY A 9 -9.20 1.89 -12.88
C GLY A 9 -7.78 1.52 -12.44
N GLU A 10 -7.64 0.69 -11.39
CA GLU A 10 -6.37 0.38 -10.72
C GLU A 10 -5.96 -1.09 -10.82
N ASN A 11 -6.89 -2.01 -11.07
CA ASN A 11 -6.67 -3.46 -11.01
C ASN A 11 -6.14 -4.07 -12.31
N GLY A 12 -5.85 -3.26 -13.33
CA GLY A 12 -5.30 -3.71 -14.62
C GLY A 12 -6.33 -4.11 -15.67
N LYS A 13 -7.62 -4.24 -15.34
CA LYS A 13 -8.67 -4.64 -16.30
C LYS A 13 -8.85 -3.59 -17.40
N LEU A 14 -8.94 -2.31 -17.02
CA LEU A 14 -9.08 -1.21 -17.97
C LEU A 14 -7.84 -1.09 -18.85
N GLN A 15 -6.65 -1.21 -18.26
CA GLN A 15 -5.39 -1.17 -18.98
C GLN A 15 -5.30 -2.31 -20.00
N ALA A 16 -5.72 -3.53 -19.64
CA ALA A 16 -5.78 -4.66 -20.56
C ALA A 16 -6.75 -4.40 -21.74
N ALA A 17 -7.90 -3.77 -21.47
CA ALA A 17 -8.82 -3.39 -22.53
C ALA A 17 -8.22 -2.33 -23.47
N PHE A 18 -7.49 -1.36 -22.94
CA PHE A 18 -6.78 -0.36 -23.75
C PHE A 18 -5.67 -1.00 -24.59
N ASP A 19 -4.92 -1.94 -24.02
CA ASP A 19 -3.89 -2.70 -24.75
C ASP A 19 -4.48 -3.49 -25.91
N LEU A 20 -5.60 -4.18 -25.71
CA LEU A 20 -6.32 -4.91 -26.76
C LEU A 20 -6.85 -4.00 -27.88
N LEU A 21 -7.26 -2.78 -27.54
CA LEU A 21 -7.78 -1.80 -28.50
C LEU A 21 -6.69 -0.90 -29.09
N ASN A 22 -5.41 -1.13 -28.75
CA ASN A 22 -4.28 -0.26 -29.14
C ASN A 22 -4.48 1.22 -28.76
N ILE A 23 -5.12 1.48 -27.62
CA ILE A 23 -5.32 2.82 -27.07
C ILE A 23 -4.13 3.19 -26.19
N CYS A 24 -3.42 4.27 -26.53
CA CYS A 24 -2.35 4.79 -25.68
C CYS A 24 -2.91 5.43 -24.41
N TYR A 25 -2.32 5.09 -23.26
CA TYR A 25 -2.70 5.66 -21.95
C TYR A 25 -1.46 5.96 -21.11
N THR A 26 -1.62 6.75 -20.05
CA THR A 26 -0.57 7.05 -19.09
C THR A 26 -0.65 6.11 -17.88
N GLY A 27 0.48 5.84 -17.23
CA GLY A 27 0.54 5.03 -16.03
C GLY A 27 1.18 3.66 -16.27
N SER A 28 0.90 2.74 -15.36
CA SER A 28 1.39 1.36 -15.43
C SER A 28 0.53 0.51 -16.37
N GLY A 29 1.14 -0.44 -17.06
CA GLY A 29 0.43 -1.42 -17.87
C GLY A 29 -0.38 -2.42 -17.05
N ALA A 30 -1.22 -3.21 -17.70
CA ALA A 30 -2.14 -4.15 -17.08
C ALA A 30 -1.46 -5.07 -16.05
N GLN A 31 -0.33 -5.68 -16.41
CA GLN A 31 0.41 -6.58 -15.52
C GLN A 31 0.87 -5.88 -14.24
N GLY A 32 1.47 -4.68 -14.36
CA GLY A 32 1.94 -3.91 -13.21
C GLY A 32 0.80 -3.52 -12.27
N CYS A 33 -0.33 -3.09 -12.83
CA CYS A 33 -1.54 -2.78 -12.07
C CYS A 33 -2.08 -4.00 -11.32
N MET A 34 -2.20 -5.16 -11.97
CA MET A 34 -2.65 -6.41 -11.33
C MET A 34 -1.73 -6.83 -10.18
N LEU A 35 -0.41 -6.77 -10.36
CA LEU A 35 0.55 -7.13 -9.33
C LEU A 35 0.54 -6.16 -8.15
N ALA A 36 0.43 -4.85 -8.42
CA ALA A 36 0.38 -3.83 -7.38
C ALA A 36 -0.89 -3.92 -6.54
N MET A 37 -2.05 -4.13 -7.18
CA MET A 37 -3.35 -4.26 -6.51
C MET A 37 -3.39 -5.49 -5.61
N ASN A 38 -2.83 -6.63 -6.05
CA ASN A 38 -2.81 -7.86 -5.28
C ASN A 38 -1.66 -7.85 -4.26
N LYS A 39 -1.96 -7.45 -3.00
CA LYS A 39 -0.97 -7.36 -1.92
C LYS A 39 -0.34 -8.70 -1.56
N SER A 40 -1.03 -9.83 -1.79
CA SER A 40 -0.46 -11.15 -1.53
C SER A 40 0.68 -11.46 -2.50
N LEU A 41 0.48 -11.17 -3.78
CA LEU A 41 1.49 -11.36 -4.83
C LEU A 41 2.62 -10.32 -4.71
N SER A 42 2.29 -9.04 -4.51
CA SER A 42 3.30 -8.00 -4.36
C SER A 42 4.21 -8.26 -3.15
N LYS A 43 3.67 -8.72 -2.00
CA LYS A 43 4.48 -9.09 -0.83
C LYS A 43 5.39 -10.30 -1.07
N GLN A 44 4.94 -11.29 -1.82
CA GLN A 44 5.80 -12.42 -2.22
C GLN A 44 6.98 -11.93 -3.07
N LEU A 45 6.71 -11.07 -4.06
CA LEU A 45 7.74 -10.46 -4.89
C LEU A 45 8.68 -9.58 -4.07
N PHE A 46 8.16 -8.80 -3.11
CA PHE A 46 8.99 -7.99 -2.21
C PHE A 46 9.97 -8.85 -1.43
N ARG A 47 9.50 -9.93 -0.79
CA ARG A 47 10.35 -10.86 -0.04
C ARG A 47 11.42 -11.50 -0.93
N THR A 48 11.02 -12.04 -2.08
CA THR A 48 11.94 -12.71 -3.02
C THR A 48 13.04 -11.76 -3.51
N HIS A 49 12.74 -10.48 -3.65
CA HIS A 49 13.70 -9.48 -4.12
C HIS A 49 14.35 -8.70 -2.96
N GLY A 50 14.14 -9.06 -1.70
CA GLY A 50 14.73 -8.38 -0.55
C GLY A 50 14.28 -6.91 -0.41
N ILE A 51 13.00 -6.64 -0.68
CA ILE A 51 12.34 -5.38 -0.31
C ILE A 51 11.73 -5.60 1.07
N PRO A 52 12.11 -4.82 2.10
CA PRO A 52 11.54 -4.97 3.43
C PRO A 52 10.03 -4.76 3.40
N THR A 53 9.28 -5.68 3.96
CA THR A 53 7.82 -5.64 4.09
C THR A 53 7.43 -6.34 5.40
N PRO A 54 6.32 -5.96 6.06
CA PRO A 54 5.88 -6.65 7.26
C PRO A 54 5.74 -8.16 7.01
N GLU A 55 6.18 -8.96 7.99
CA GLU A 55 5.95 -10.40 7.96
C GLU A 55 4.44 -10.66 7.86
N ALA A 56 4.04 -11.59 7.00
CA ALA A 56 2.64 -11.83 6.74
C ALA A 56 2.37 -13.30 6.41
N VAL A 57 1.16 -13.75 6.77
CA VAL A 57 0.56 -15.02 6.38
C VAL A 57 -0.60 -14.71 5.43
N ILE A 58 -0.68 -15.47 4.33
CA ILE A 58 -1.76 -15.37 3.36
C ILE A 58 -2.70 -16.53 3.62
N LEU A 59 -3.97 -16.24 3.83
CA LEU A 59 -5.01 -17.20 4.15
C LEU A 59 -6.05 -17.25 3.03
N SER A 60 -6.50 -18.45 2.72
CA SER A 60 -7.73 -18.74 1.96
C SER A 60 -8.87 -19.10 2.91
N GLU A 61 -10.10 -19.17 2.41
CA GLU A 61 -11.25 -19.61 3.24
C GLU A 61 -11.03 -21.00 3.86
N SER A 62 -10.34 -21.89 3.17
CA SER A 62 -10.02 -23.23 3.69
C SER A 62 -9.06 -23.21 4.89
N ASP A 63 -8.30 -22.13 5.05
CA ASP A 63 -7.35 -21.96 6.16
C ASP A 63 -7.99 -21.37 7.42
N LYS A 64 -9.25 -20.91 7.34
CA LYS A 64 -9.91 -20.17 8.41
C LYS A 64 -9.94 -20.93 9.74
N CYS A 65 -10.18 -22.22 9.72
CA CYS A 65 -10.22 -23.05 10.94
C CYS A 65 -8.82 -23.21 11.60
N ARG A 66 -7.74 -22.98 10.86
CA ARG A 66 -6.35 -23.05 11.32
C ARG A 66 -5.68 -21.68 11.38
N ALA A 67 -6.43 -20.62 11.18
CA ALA A 67 -5.84 -19.26 11.07
C ALA A 67 -5.04 -18.84 12.30
N ALA A 68 -5.53 -19.18 13.51
CA ALA A 68 -4.82 -18.87 14.76
C ALA A 68 -3.46 -19.59 14.82
N GLU A 69 -3.40 -20.88 14.49
CA GLU A 69 -2.15 -21.66 14.42
C GLU A 69 -1.18 -21.08 13.39
N LEU A 70 -1.68 -20.81 12.18
CA LEU A 70 -0.86 -20.27 11.07
C LEU A 70 -0.30 -18.87 11.36
N CYS A 71 -1.01 -18.09 12.17
CA CYS A 71 -0.64 -16.71 12.51
C CYS A 71 0.07 -16.60 13.88
N GLU A 72 0.25 -17.68 14.61
CA GLU A 72 0.85 -17.66 15.96
C GLU A 72 2.19 -16.93 16.01
N LYS A 73 3.05 -17.11 15.00
CA LYS A 73 4.37 -16.48 14.93
C LYS A 73 4.31 -14.96 14.71
N LEU A 74 3.23 -14.44 14.18
CA LEU A 74 3.07 -12.98 13.95
C LEU A 74 2.84 -12.26 15.28
N GLY A 75 2.16 -12.91 16.22
CA GLY A 75 1.75 -12.34 17.50
C GLY A 75 0.73 -11.21 17.36
N LEU A 76 0.36 -10.64 18.50
CA LEU A 76 -0.51 -9.47 18.59
C LEU A 76 0.28 -8.25 19.07
N PRO A 77 -0.05 -7.06 18.59
CA PRO A 77 -1.08 -6.75 17.61
C PRO A 77 -0.69 -7.18 16.18
N CYS A 78 -1.71 -7.52 15.38
CA CYS A 78 -1.53 -7.80 13.95
C CYS A 78 -2.55 -7.01 13.11
N VAL A 79 -2.36 -7.02 11.79
CA VAL A 79 -3.28 -6.39 10.83
C VAL A 79 -3.92 -7.47 9.97
N VAL A 80 -5.25 -7.49 9.94
CA VAL A 80 -6.05 -8.37 9.06
C VAL A 80 -6.64 -7.52 7.94
N LYS A 81 -6.46 -7.96 6.69
CA LYS A 81 -6.94 -7.20 5.53
C LYS A 81 -7.21 -8.09 4.31
N PRO A 82 -8.16 -7.72 3.45
CA PRO A 82 -8.33 -8.33 2.14
C PRO A 82 -7.08 -8.12 1.26
N ALA A 83 -6.81 -9.08 0.36
CA ALA A 83 -5.59 -9.05 -0.46
C ALA A 83 -5.60 -7.98 -1.55
N SER A 84 -6.77 -7.71 -2.17
CA SER A 84 -6.87 -6.90 -3.39
C SER A 84 -7.73 -5.64 -3.25
N LEU A 85 -8.33 -5.39 -2.07
CA LEU A 85 -9.12 -4.18 -1.86
C LEU A 85 -8.26 -2.97 -1.53
N GLY A 86 -8.65 -1.82 -2.09
CA GLY A 86 -8.02 -0.52 -1.87
C GLY A 86 -8.62 0.27 -0.71
N SER A 87 -8.13 1.48 -0.50
CA SER A 87 -8.70 2.50 0.41
C SER A 87 -8.93 2.05 1.85
N SER A 88 -8.13 1.12 2.35
CA SER A 88 -8.26 0.53 3.71
C SER A 88 -9.60 -0.16 3.99
N VAL A 89 -10.36 -0.56 2.94
CA VAL A 89 -11.60 -1.31 3.10
C VAL A 89 -11.30 -2.69 3.68
N GLY A 90 -11.99 -3.06 4.77
CA GLY A 90 -11.80 -4.35 5.43
C GLY A 90 -10.50 -4.49 6.23
N VAL A 91 -9.72 -3.43 6.41
CA VAL A 91 -8.50 -3.43 7.22
C VAL A 91 -8.85 -3.30 8.70
N SER A 92 -8.34 -4.22 9.51
CA SER A 92 -8.51 -4.23 10.96
C SER A 92 -7.17 -4.37 11.67
N ILE A 93 -6.92 -3.51 12.67
CA ILE A 93 -5.81 -3.68 13.62
C ILE A 93 -6.36 -4.48 14.79
N VAL A 94 -5.85 -5.68 14.95
CA VAL A 94 -6.29 -6.69 15.93
C VAL A 94 -5.36 -6.69 17.13
N ARG A 95 -5.91 -6.58 18.32
CA ARG A 95 -5.14 -6.56 19.59
C ARG A 95 -5.45 -7.73 20.51
N THR A 96 -6.57 -8.41 20.28
CA THR A 96 -7.02 -9.56 21.09
C THR A 96 -7.41 -10.73 20.20
N ASN A 97 -7.46 -11.93 20.75
CA ASN A 97 -7.89 -13.12 20.01
C ASN A 97 -9.37 -13.03 19.57
N ASP A 98 -10.22 -12.40 20.36
CA ASP A 98 -11.65 -12.24 19.99
C ASP A 98 -11.81 -11.30 18.80
N GLU A 99 -11.04 -10.20 18.77
CA GLU A 99 -10.98 -9.29 17.62
C GLU A 99 -10.45 -10.01 16.37
N PHE A 100 -9.54 -10.98 16.52
CA PHE A 100 -8.90 -11.69 15.41
C PHE A 100 -9.94 -12.44 14.55
N PHE A 101 -10.79 -13.23 15.18
CA PHE A 101 -11.81 -13.99 14.45
C PHE A 101 -12.86 -13.09 13.82
N THR A 102 -13.26 -12.03 14.53
CA THR A 102 -14.21 -11.03 13.99
C THR A 102 -13.62 -10.32 12.75
N ALA A 103 -12.34 -9.95 12.81
CA ALA A 103 -11.64 -9.33 11.69
C ALA A 103 -11.48 -10.29 10.49
N LEU A 104 -11.18 -11.56 10.74
CA LEU A 104 -11.12 -12.58 9.70
C LEU A 104 -12.49 -12.77 9.01
N ASP A 105 -13.57 -12.89 9.78
CA ASP A 105 -14.92 -13.04 9.24
C ASP A 105 -15.30 -11.84 8.37
N SER A 106 -15.01 -10.64 8.86
CA SER A 106 -15.22 -9.40 8.11
C SER A 106 -14.42 -9.38 6.80
N ALA A 107 -13.12 -9.70 6.84
CA ALA A 107 -12.27 -9.69 5.67
C ALA A 107 -12.67 -10.76 4.64
N PHE A 108 -12.99 -11.99 5.09
CA PHE A 108 -13.46 -13.06 4.21
C PHE A 108 -14.86 -12.81 3.64
N SER A 109 -15.69 -11.99 4.28
CA SER A 109 -16.97 -11.58 3.67
C SER A 109 -16.80 -10.67 2.45
N LEU A 110 -15.61 -10.06 2.30
CA LEU A 110 -15.27 -9.13 1.22
C LEU A 110 -14.44 -9.79 0.12
N GLU A 111 -13.56 -10.74 0.47
CA GLU A 111 -12.63 -11.37 -0.48
C GLU A 111 -12.19 -12.76 0.01
N HIS A 112 -11.98 -13.69 -0.94
CA HIS A 112 -11.56 -15.07 -0.64
C HIS A 112 -10.12 -15.21 -0.16
N THR A 113 -9.30 -14.17 -0.32
CA THR A 113 -7.89 -14.17 0.11
C THR A 113 -7.68 -13.05 1.12
N VAL A 114 -7.22 -13.43 2.31
CA VAL A 114 -6.97 -12.52 3.43
C VAL A 114 -5.50 -12.55 3.81
N ILE A 115 -4.95 -11.40 4.13
CA ILE A 115 -3.59 -11.24 4.63
C ILE A 115 -3.66 -10.91 6.12
N VAL A 116 -2.93 -11.67 6.92
CA VAL A 116 -2.63 -11.32 8.31
C VAL A 116 -1.16 -10.93 8.36
N GLU A 117 -0.87 -9.72 8.80
CA GLU A 117 0.51 -9.23 8.86
C GLU A 117 0.87 -8.66 10.23
N LYS A 118 2.15 -8.69 10.55
CA LYS A 118 2.68 -8.09 11.77
C LYS A 118 2.37 -6.60 11.77
N TYR A 119 1.80 -6.10 12.87
CA TYR A 119 1.58 -4.67 13.05
C TYR A 119 2.90 -3.95 13.27
N ILE A 120 3.19 -2.93 12.47
CA ILE A 120 4.34 -2.06 12.63
C ILE A 120 3.89 -0.77 13.32
N LYS A 121 4.36 -0.57 14.55
CA LYS A 121 4.12 0.68 15.27
C LYS A 121 5.18 1.70 14.88
N GLY A 122 4.82 2.62 13.99
CA GLY A 122 5.77 3.58 13.45
C GLY A 122 5.09 4.76 12.77
N ARG A 123 5.89 5.49 11.98
CA ARG A 123 5.46 6.62 11.15
C ARG A 123 5.11 6.11 9.76
N GLU A 124 4.06 6.66 9.17
CA GLU A 124 3.61 6.29 7.81
C GLU A 124 4.13 7.29 6.78
N PHE A 125 4.64 6.75 5.66
CA PHE A 125 5.20 7.56 4.57
C PHE A 125 4.69 7.07 3.22
N ALA A 126 4.55 8.03 2.30
CA ALA A 126 4.31 7.78 0.90
C ALA A 126 5.46 8.33 0.05
N VAL A 127 5.98 7.52 -0.86
CA VAL A 127 7.10 7.89 -1.73
C VAL A 127 6.71 7.71 -3.18
N GLY A 128 6.60 8.82 -3.91
CA GLY A 128 6.30 8.83 -5.34
C GLY A 128 7.54 8.59 -6.21
N ILE A 129 7.30 8.03 -7.39
CA ILE A 129 8.31 7.92 -8.44
C ILE A 129 7.68 8.31 -9.78
N VAL A 130 8.40 9.09 -10.58
CA VAL A 130 8.01 9.48 -11.94
C VAL A 130 9.17 9.17 -12.88
N GLY A 131 8.96 8.24 -13.78
CA GLY A 131 10.04 7.67 -14.59
C GLY A 131 11.15 7.08 -13.72
N SER A 132 12.34 7.66 -13.75
CA SER A 132 13.49 7.25 -12.90
C SER A 132 13.64 8.12 -11.63
N ARG A 133 12.90 9.22 -11.53
CA ARG A 133 13.02 10.20 -10.45
C ARG A 133 12.13 9.82 -9.28
N VAL A 134 12.73 9.51 -8.14
CA VAL A 134 12.02 9.38 -6.87
C VAL A 134 11.77 10.77 -6.30
N LEU A 135 10.55 11.02 -5.86
CA LEU A 135 10.12 12.28 -5.25
C LEU A 135 10.44 12.27 -3.75
N PRO A 136 10.50 13.43 -3.09
CA PRO A 136 10.61 13.51 -1.64
C PRO A 136 9.51 12.68 -0.94
N ALA A 137 9.86 12.05 0.16
CA ALA A 137 8.88 11.34 0.98
C ALA A 137 7.87 12.32 1.58
N ILE A 138 6.62 11.88 1.65
CA ILE A 138 5.53 12.57 2.34
C ILE A 138 5.23 11.78 3.61
N GLU A 139 5.26 12.43 4.77
CA GLU A 139 4.77 11.83 6.00
C GLU A 139 3.28 12.01 6.11
N ILE A 140 2.58 10.92 6.47
CA ILE A 140 1.13 10.86 6.63
C ILE A 140 0.84 10.70 8.12
N ILE A 141 0.23 11.72 8.74
CA ILE A 141 -0.07 11.75 10.16
C ILE A 141 -1.59 11.83 10.36
N PRO A 142 -2.27 10.71 10.60
CA PRO A 142 -3.70 10.73 10.95
C PRO A 142 -3.88 11.38 12.31
N LYS A 143 -4.86 12.28 12.44
CA LYS A 143 -5.15 12.94 13.73
C LYS A 143 -5.79 12.01 14.75
N HIS A 144 -6.47 10.96 14.29
CA HIS A 144 -7.12 9.98 15.14
C HIS A 144 -6.97 8.57 14.54
N GLY A 145 -6.60 7.62 15.39
CA GLY A 145 -6.53 6.21 15.00
C GLY A 145 -5.40 5.87 14.02
N PHE A 146 -5.73 5.17 12.94
CA PHE A 146 -4.82 4.83 11.85
C PHE A 146 -5.34 5.44 10.53
N TYR A 147 -4.57 5.36 9.45
CA TYR A 147 -4.91 5.93 8.15
C TYR A 147 -5.98 5.09 7.44
N ASP A 148 -7.19 5.10 8.01
CA ASP A 148 -8.39 4.43 7.50
C ASP A 148 -9.09 5.24 6.41
N TYR A 149 -10.19 4.69 5.88
CA TYR A 149 -11.00 5.34 4.84
C TYR A 149 -11.44 6.75 5.25
N LYS A 150 -11.85 6.94 6.51
CA LYS A 150 -12.31 8.23 7.04
C LYS A 150 -11.16 9.24 7.06
N ASN A 151 -10.00 8.85 7.57
CA ASN A 151 -8.82 9.70 7.62
C ASN A 151 -8.26 10.03 6.24
N LYS A 152 -8.47 9.15 5.23
CA LYS A 152 -8.04 9.38 3.85
C LYS A 152 -8.87 10.45 3.13
N TYR A 153 -10.18 10.47 3.33
CA TYR A 153 -11.08 11.25 2.49
C TYR A 153 -11.80 12.42 3.20
N GLN A 154 -11.80 12.46 4.54
CA GLN A 154 -12.38 13.61 5.25
C GLN A 154 -11.35 14.75 5.38
N PRO A 155 -11.70 15.97 4.89
CA PRO A 155 -10.82 17.13 5.01
C PRO A 155 -10.41 17.40 6.46
N GLY A 156 -9.11 17.59 6.67
CA GLY A 156 -8.58 17.96 7.98
C GLY A 156 -8.37 16.80 8.96
N CYS A 157 -8.66 15.53 8.58
CA CYS A 157 -8.42 14.36 9.44
C CYS A 157 -6.96 13.87 9.39
N THR A 158 -6.19 14.27 8.38
CA THR A 158 -4.79 13.89 8.20
C THR A 158 -3.93 15.12 7.96
N VAL A 159 -2.72 15.11 8.49
CA VAL A 159 -1.66 16.08 8.19
C VAL A 159 -0.65 15.41 7.27
N GLU A 160 -0.28 16.09 6.19
CA GLU A 160 0.73 15.64 5.22
C GLU A 160 1.90 16.61 5.24
N ILE A 161 3.11 16.09 5.48
CA ILE A 161 4.34 16.89 5.54
C ILE A 161 5.22 16.49 4.36
N CYS A 162 5.49 17.45 3.46
CA CYS A 162 6.34 17.25 2.29
C CYS A 162 7.35 18.41 2.14
N PRO A 163 8.66 18.15 2.06
CA PRO A 163 9.31 16.87 2.35
C PRO A 163 9.15 16.47 3.82
N ALA A 164 9.10 15.16 4.08
CA ALA A 164 9.04 14.63 5.44
C ALA A 164 10.28 15.00 6.24
N ASP A 165 10.11 15.25 7.54
CA ASP A 165 11.23 15.46 8.46
C ASP A 165 11.79 14.10 8.93
N ILE A 166 12.80 13.62 8.19
CA ILE A 166 13.48 12.34 8.40
C ILE A 166 14.97 12.49 8.09
N ASP A 167 15.76 11.61 8.68
CA ASP A 167 17.20 11.55 8.38
C ASP A 167 17.47 11.08 6.94
N SER A 168 18.64 11.44 6.43
CA SER A 168 19.03 11.18 5.04
C SER A 168 19.17 9.68 4.72
N ASP A 169 19.58 8.86 5.69
CA ASP A 169 19.71 7.40 5.50
C ASP A 169 18.33 6.76 5.32
N THR A 170 17.38 7.08 6.19
CA THR A 170 15.99 6.61 6.08
C THR A 170 15.36 7.05 4.76
N ALA A 171 15.56 8.32 4.35
CA ALA A 171 15.08 8.83 3.07
C ALA A 171 15.67 8.04 1.88
N GLU A 172 16.98 7.81 1.87
CA GLU A 172 17.64 7.06 0.79
C GLU A 172 17.24 5.58 0.77
N ARG A 173 17.06 4.94 1.92
CA ARG A 173 16.58 3.57 2.03
C ARG A 173 15.17 3.43 1.43
N MET A 174 14.25 4.33 1.75
CA MET A 174 12.91 4.36 1.14
C MET A 174 12.97 4.63 -0.37
N ALA A 175 13.81 5.58 -0.81
CA ALA A 175 13.98 5.87 -2.22
C ALA A 175 14.53 4.66 -3.00
N LYS A 176 15.51 3.96 -2.45
CA LYS A 176 16.07 2.72 -3.03
C LYS A 176 15.02 1.60 -3.09
N ALA A 177 14.24 1.43 -2.01
CA ALA A 177 13.15 0.46 -1.98
C ALA A 177 12.08 0.80 -3.01
N THR A 178 11.67 2.07 -3.15
CA THR A 178 10.70 2.54 -4.14
C THR A 178 11.14 2.24 -5.58
N ARG A 179 12.40 2.54 -5.93
CA ARG A 179 12.97 2.17 -7.26
C ARG A 179 12.91 0.66 -7.50
N LYS A 180 13.14 -0.12 -6.45
CA LYS A 180 13.12 -1.59 -6.54
C LYS A 180 11.70 -2.11 -6.69
N VAL A 181 10.73 -1.58 -5.92
CA VAL A 181 9.30 -1.87 -6.07
C VAL A 181 8.84 -1.59 -7.50
N PHE A 182 9.14 -0.39 -8.02
CA PHE A 182 8.78 0.03 -9.36
C PHE A 182 9.26 -0.97 -10.43
N ARG A 183 10.51 -1.41 -10.33
CA ARG A 183 11.11 -2.37 -11.26
C ARG A 183 10.54 -3.78 -11.10
N VAL A 184 10.40 -4.27 -9.87
CA VAL A 184 9.99 -5.66 -9.57
C VAL A 184 8.54 -5.90 -9.97
N LEU A 185 7.67 -4.90 -9.80
CA LEU A 185 6.27 -4.98 -10.22
C LEU A 185 6.04 -4.60 -11.69
N GLY A 186 7.10 -4.19 -12.43
CA GLY A 186 6.95 -3.74 -13.82
C GLY A 186 6.08 -2.49 -13.96
N LEU A 187 6.18 -1.54 -13.01
CA LEU A 187 5.40 -0.32 -13.03
C LEU A 187 5.92 0.65 -14.10
N GLY A 188 5.01 1.43 -14.69
CA GLY A 188 5.30 2.37 -15.76
C GLY A 188 4.92 3.81 -15.42
N ALA A 189 5.54 4.76 -16.12
CA ALA A 189 5.38 6.20 -16.03
C ALA A 189 5.51 6.76 -14.59
N TYR A 190 4.61 6.40 -13.68
CA TYR A 190 4.59 6.86 -12.31
C TYR A 190 3.96 5.81 -11.39
N ALA A 191 4.33 5.85 -10.12
CA ALA A 191 3.74 5.02 -9.06
C ALA A 191 4.05 5.63 -7.69
N ARG A 192 3.46 5.05 -6.64
CA ARG A 192 3.70 5.39 -5.24
C ARG A 192 3.93 4.11 -4.45
N ALA A 193 4.91 4.12 -3.57
CA ALA A 193 5.10 3.07 -2.57
C ALA A 193 4.80 3.64 -1.18
N ASP A 194 4.02 2.91 -0.38
CA ASP A 194 3.65 3.29 0.97
C ASP A 194 4.46 2.48 1.98
N PHE A 195 4.96 3.16 3.02
CA PHE A 195 5.89 2.60 4.00
C PHE A 195 5.43 2.86 5.42
N MET A 196 5.68 1.88 6.30
CA MET A 196 5.83 2.14 7.73
C MET A 196 7.30 2.19 8.07
N VAL A 197 7.67 3.08 9.00
CA VAL A 197 9.05 3.23 9.50
C VAL A 197 9.01 3.22 11.02
N ASP A 198 9.77 2.31 11.63
CA ASP A 198 9.99 2.21 13.07
C ASP A 198 11.49 2.26 13.40
N GLU A 199 11.84 2.04 14.65
CA GLU A 199 13.23 1.99 15.13
C GLU A 199 14.07 0.87 14.50
N ASN A 200 13.43 -0.19 13.97
CA ASN A 200 14.08 -1.34 13.37
C ASN A 200 14.27 -1.18 11.85
N GLY A 201 13.52 -0.29 11.22
CA GLY A 201 13.70 -0.03 9.79
C GLY A 201 12.49 0.48 9.03
N ILE A 202 12.57 0.28 7.72
CA ILE A 202 11.51 0.64 6.78
C ILE A 202 10.77 -0.63 6.33
N TYR A 203 9.46 -0.54 6.12
CA TYR A 203 8.63 -1.66 5.67
C TYR A 203 7.66 -1.19 4.59
N CYS A 204 7.83 -1.66 3.36
CA CYS A 204 6.91 -1.38 2.27
C CYS A 204 5.59 -2.12 2.50
N LEU A 205 4.50 -1.38 2.57
CA LEU A 205 3.15 -1.92 2.76
C LEU A 205 2.54 -2.36 1.44
N GLU A 206 2.57 -1.47 0.45
CA GLU A 206 1.93 -1.65 -0.85
C GLU A 206 2.52 -0.70 -1.90
N ALA A 207 2.18 -0.95 -3.17
CA ALA A 207 2.42 -0.01 -4.27
C ALA A 207 1.09 0.40 -4.89
N ASN A 208 0.99 1.66 -5.29
CA ASN A 208 -0.19 2.25 -5.93
C ASN A 208 0.20 2.74 -7.32
N THR A 209 -0.55 2.32 -8.35
CA THR A 209 -0.27 2.63 -9.76
C THR A 209 -0.87 3.94 -10.26
N PRO A 210 -2.04 4.41 -9.76
CA PRO A 210 -2.47 5.76 -10.05
C PRO A 210 -1.78 6.75 -9.12
N VAL A 211 -1.59 7.97 -9.59
CA VAL A 211 -1.14 9.06 -8.75
C VAL A 211 -2.33 9.50 -7.91
N SER A 212 -2.32 9.12 -6.64
CA SER A 212 -3.32 9.51 -5.68
C SER A 212 -3.39 11.04 -5.57
N TYR A 213 -4.59 11.55 -5.38
CA TYR A 213 -4.89 12.95 -5.06
C TYR A 213 -3.97 13.53 -3.98
N THR A 214 -3.64 12.74 -2.96
CA THR A 214 -2.72 13.07 -1.88
C THR A 214 -1.35 13.51 -2.40
N HIS A 215 -0.79 12.78 -3.39
CA HIS A 215 0.52 13.09 -3.96
C HIS A 215 0.51 14.35 -4.82
N LEU A 216 -0.48 14.48 -5.70
CA LEU A 216 -0.61 15.65 -6.56
C LEU A 216 -0.81 16.90 -5.69
N ARG A 217 -1.68 16.85 -4.69
CA ARG A 217 -1.97 17.98 -3.83
C ARG A 217 -0.79 18.40 -2.94
N ALA A 218 -0.07 17.45 -2.35
CA ALA A 218 1.08 17.75 -1.50
C ALA A 218 2.22 18.43 -2.28
N HIS A 219 2.37 18.11 -3.58
CA HIS A 219 3.32 18.77 -4.46
C HIS A 219 2.78 20.07 -5.08
N GLU A 220 1.48 20.18 -5.34
CA GLU A 220 0.85 21.39 -5.91
C GLU A 220 0.78 22.55 -4.91
N THR A 221 0.50 22.31 -3.64
CA THR A 221 0.38 23.38 -2.65
C THR A 221 1.66 24.17 -2.42
N LYS A 222 2.83 23.63 -2.76
CA LYS A 222 4.10 24.39 -2.76
C LYS A 222 4.40 25.12 -4.08
N ALA A 223 3.86 24.65 -5.20
CA ALA A 223 4.06 25.29 -6.52
C ALA A 223 3.17 26.52 -6.74
N ASN A 224 2.01 26.59 -6.08
CA ASN A 224 1.06 27.68 -6.21
C ASN A 224 1.19 28.79 -5.15
N LEU A 225 2.25 28.77 -4.35
CA LEU A 225 2.58 29.80 -3.35
C LEU A 225 3.72 30.75 -3.81
N VAL A 226 3.90 30.86 -5.13
CA VAL A 226 4.78 31.86 -5.76
C VAL A 226 3.98 32.86 -6.56
#